data_36809306f45dfd7239064ce4733dc53b
#
_entry.id   36809306f45dfd7239064ce4733dc53b
#
_cell.length_a   1.000
_cell.length_b   1.000
_cell.length_c   1.000
_cell.angle_alpha   90.00
_cell.angle_beta   90.00
_cell.angle_gamma   90.00
#
_symmetry.space_group_name_H-M   'P 1'
#
loop_
_entity.id
_entity.type
_entity.pdbx_description
1 polymer ?
#
loop_
_entity_poly.entity_id
_entity_poly.type
_entity_poly.pdbx_seq_one_letter_code
_entity_poly.pdbx_strand_id
1 'polypeptide(L)'
;MIEMKMRKLLYLVLGASCLLSACTDAEKPKSDLRAPAYPLVTIDPYTSAWSTTDNLYDSPVKHWTGKNHPLIGVVRVDGKSYRFMGKENLPLYPIVDMASVEAWEGEYTLKEPKKGWEKAGFNPKGWTKGKAAFGTPEMSFLGTEWTTKDIWVRREFDLNRDLSDADVFLKYSHDDTFELYINGKQVVKTGYEWHNNVVAELKDEVKKTLKPGKNVIAAYCKNKTGGGYVDFGLYVKEPDKTFFDREAEQVSAMVLPTQTLYAFEAGPVQLDVTFTAPLLCDDLYLMARPVNYISYEVVSKDGQQHDVQVYIEATPQWAVNETGQSVVCERLEKNGQTFLKAGTKEQPVLAKRGDDLRIDWGSVSYTHLRAHETRS
;
A
#
# COMPACT_ATOMS: atom_id res chain seq x y z
N MET A 1 -23.88 60.95 43.10
CA MET A 1 -24.18 60.46 41.73
C MET A 1 -22.90 60.31 40.86
N ILE A 2 -21.76 60.85 41.25
CA ILE A 2 -20.48 60.75 40.54
C ILE A 2 -19.68 59.52 40.95
N GLU A 3 -19.72 59.09 42.18
CA GLU A 3 -19.02 57.89 42.67
C GLU A 3 -19.52 56.55 42.10
N MET A 4 -20.80 56.48 41.79
CA MET A 4 -21.41 55.25 41.25
C MET A 4 -21.07 55.03 39.74
N LYS A 5 -20.71 56.07 38.99
CA LYS A 5 -20.25 55.97 37.60
C LYS A 5 -18.78 55.52 37.49
N MET A 6 -17.93 55.90 38.43
CA MET A 6 -16.52 55.48 38.43
C MET A 6 -16.35 53.99 38.80
N ARG A 7 -17.14 53.47 39.73
CA ARG A 7 -17.10 52.01 40.06
C ARG A 7 -17.53 51.12 38.92
N LYS A 8 -18.56 51.51 38.13
CA LYS A 8 -18.97 50.76 36.95
C LYS A 8 -17.94 50.77 35.80
N LEU A 9 -17.22 51.91 35.67
CA LEU A 9 -16.14 52.00 34.67
C LEU A 9 -14.92 51.14 35.03
N LEU A 10 -14.60 51.07 36.36
CA LEU A 10 -13.48 50.24 36.85
C LEU A 10 -13.74 48.73 36.66
N TYR A 11 -14.96 48.27 36.85
CA TYR A 11 -15.36 46.87 36.56
C TYR A 11 -15.37 46.52 35.06
N LEU A 12 -15.66 47.49 34.22
CA LEU A 12 -15.64 47.30 32.76
C LEU A 12 -14.19 47.21 32.21
N VAL A 13 -13.27 47.98 32.79
CA VAL A 13 -11.83 47.93 32.43
C VAL A 13 -11.14 46.66 32.96
N LEU A 14 -11.49 46.19 34.19
CA LEU A 14 -11.00 44.91 34.68
C LEU A 14 -11.60 43.70 33.90
N GLY A 15 -12.85 43.80 33.49
CA GLY A 15 -13.49 42.74 32.70
C GLY A 15 -12.90 42.61 31.27
N ALA A 16 -12.53 43.76 30.67
CA ALA A 16 -11.90 43.77 29.34
C ALA A 16 -10.42 43.28 29.37
N SER A 17 -9.70 43.52 30.50
CA SER A 17 -8.32 43.02 30.64
C SER A 17 -8.23 41.50 30.86
N CYS A 18 -9.28 40.85 31.39
CA CYS A 18 -9.33 39.38 31.54
C CYS A 18 -9.74 38.64 30.26
N LEU A 19 -10.31 39.35 29.26
CA LEU A 19 -10.71 38.74 27.98
C LEU A 19 -9.59 38.78 26.91
N LEU A 20 -8.51 39.53 27.15
CA LEU A 20 -7.36 39.64 26.23
C LEU A 20 -6.22 38.66 26.61
N SER A 21 -6.31 37.92 27.72
CA SER A 21 -5.30 36.95 28.14
C SER A 21 -5.63 35.50 27.77
N ALA A 22 -6.65 35.25 26.94
CA ALA A 22 -7.09 33.91 26.57
C ALA A 22 -6.57 33.40 25.21
N CYS A 23 -5.65 34.13 24.60
CA CYS A 23 -4.91 33.64 23.41
C CYS A 23 -3.41 33.61 23.74
N THR A 24 -3.03 32.91 24.81
CA THR A 24 -1.68 32.33 24.84
C THR A 24 -1.75 31.11 23.94
N ASP A 25 -0.98 31.14 22.86
CA ASP A 25 -0.67 29.92 22.10
C ASP A 25 -0.27 28.86 23.12
N ALA A 26 -1.12 27.87 23.33
CA ALA A 26 -0.80 26.75 24.19
C ALA A 26 0.43 26.08 23.52
N GLU A 27 1.58 26.17 24.18
CA GLU A 27 2.81 25.59 23.69
C GLU A 27 2.53 24.11 23.38
N LYS A 28 2.68 23.72 22.10
CA LYS A 28 2.45 22.33 21.69
C LYS A 28 3.36 21.45 22.57
N PRO A 29 2.85 20.36 23.15
CA PRO A 29 3.65 19.50 23.99
C PRO A 29 4.87 19.00 23.21
N LYS A 30 6.02 18.96 23.83
CA LYS A 30 7.28 18.51 23.25
C LYS A 30 7.70 17.19 23.90
N SER A 31 8.15 16.25 23.11
CA SER A 31 8.73 14.99 23.57
C SER A 31 9.95 14.67 22.72
N ASP A 32 11.08 14.40 23.37
CA ASP A 32 12.32 13.94 22.73
C ASP A 32 12.35 12.41 22.57
N LEU A 33 11.28 11.73 22.97
CA LEU A 33 11.19 10.28 22.88
C LEU A 33 10.96 9.84 21.44
N ARG A 34 11.95 9.16 20.88
CA ARG A 34 11.78 8.43 19.63
C ARG A 34 11.01 7.13 19.89
N ALA A 35 9.83 6.99 19.32
CA ALA A 35 9.04 5.78 19.43
C ALA A 35 9.61 4.66 18.52
N PRO A 36 9.59 3.40 18.95
CA PRO A 36 9.95 2.25 18.08
C PRO A 36 9.10 2.16 16.81
N ALA A 37 7.83 2.55 16.90
CA ALA A 37 6.91 2.76 15.81
C ALA A 37 5.89 3.83 16.21
N TYR A 38 5.41 4.60 15.24
CA TYR A 38 4.45 5.68 15.47
C TYR A 38 3.04 5.18 15.17
N PRO A 39 2.11 5.16 16.16
CA PRO A 39 0.73 4.76 15.94
C PRO A 39 0.00 5.81 15.09
N LEU A 40 -0.68 5.38 14.02
CA LEU A 40 -1.42 6.26 13.13
C LEU A 40 -2.92 5.99 13.23
N VAL A 41 -3.31 4.73 13.11
CA VAL A 41 -4.69 4.28 13.29
C VAL A 41 -4.65 3.07 14.22
N THR A 42 -5.36 3.14 15.34
CA THR A 42 -5.39 2.06 16.32
C THR A 42 -6.83 1.85 16.77
N ILE A 43 -7.49 0.85 16.20
CA ILE A 43 -8.86 0.46 16.56
C ILE A 43 -8.80 -0.75 17.47
N ASP A 44 -8.21 -1.82 16.97
CA ASP A 44 -8.01 -3.10 17.66
C ASP A 44 -6.78 -3.82 17.06
N PRO A 45 -6.37 -5.00 17.60
CA PRO A 45 -5.23 -5.75 17.09
C PRO A 45 -5.34 -6.19 15.62
N TYR A 46 -6.54 -6.26 15.07
CA TYR A 46 -6.79 -6.70 13.69
C TYR A 46 -6.88 -5.52 12.71
N THR A 47 -7.09 -4.30 13.23
CA THR A 47 -7.21 -3.08 12.44
C THR A 47 -6.34 -2.00 13.05
N SER A 48 -5.08 -1.99 12.67
CA SER A 48 -4.12 -0.98 13.13
C SER A 48 -3.14 -0.62 12.02
N ALA A 49 -2.61 0.61 12.10
CA ALA A 49 -1.62 1.11 11.17
C ALA A 49 -0.56 1.93 11.87
N TRP A 50 0.68 1.69 11.49
CA TRP A 50 1.88 2.19 12.13
C TRP A 50 2.88 2.69 11.10
N SER A 51 3.61 3.75 11.41
CA SER A 51 4.84 4.10 10.72
C SER A 51 6.03 3.51 11.50
N THR A 52 6.89 2.77 10.80
CA THR A 52 8.07 2.11 11.38
C THR A 52 9.37 2.82 11.01
N THR A 53 9.29 3.97 10.35
CA THR A 53 10.43 4.77 9.88
C THR A 53 10.45 6.14 10.57
N ASP A 54 11.60 6.82 10.53
CA ASP A 54 11.76 8.14 11.13
C ASP A 54 10.95 9.19 10.36
N ASN A 55 10.96 9.14 9.03
CA ASN A 55 10.07 9.97 8.22
C ASN A 55 8.83 9.18 7.82
N LEU A 56 7.67 9.81 7.90
CA LEU A 56 6.38 9.19 7.62
C LEU A 56 6.21 8.72 6.17
N TYR A 57 7.05 9.19 5.25
CA TYR A 57 7.05 8.89 3.83
C TYR A 57 8.12 7.88 3.37
N ASP A 58 9.02 7.41 4.24
CA ASP A 58 10.12 6.51 3.85
C ASP A 58 9.66 5.09 3.56
N SER A 59 8.54 4.67 4.17
CA SER A 59 7.96 3.34 3.94
C SER A 59 6.43 3.40 3.79
N PRO A 60 5.80 2.36 3.21
CA PRO A 60 4.37 2.20 3.35
C PRO A 60 3.96 2.11 4.82
N VAL A 61 2.80 2.65 5.16
CA VAL A 61 2.16 2.41 6.46
C VAL A 61 1.86 0.92 6.61
N LYS A 62 2.06 0.38 7.81
CA LYS A 62 2.02 -1.07 8.05
C LYS A 62 1.06 -1.43 9.17
N HIS A 63 0.46 -2.60 9.07
CA HIS A 63 -0.13 -3.30 10.20
C HIS A 63 0.98 -3.73 11.18
N TRP A 64 0.68 -3.93 12.46
CA TRP A 64 1.67 -4.36 13.46
C TRP A 64 2.35 -5.69 13.11
N THR A 65 1.72 -6.57 12.33
CA THR A 65 2.31 -7.82 11.82
C THR A 65 3.32 -7.61 10.68
N GLY A 66 3.55 -6.37 10.25
CA GLY A 66 4.46 -6.00 9.15
C GLY A 66 3.84 -5.98 7.76
N LYS A 67 2.58 -6.40 7.60
CA LYS A 67 1.87 -6.29 6.31
C LYS A 67 1.53 -4.84 5.98
N ASN A 68 1.52 -4.52 4.70
CA ASN A 68 1.20 -3.16 4.26
C ASN A 68 -0.30 -2.85 4.48
N HIS A 69 -0.56 -1.73 5.14
CA HIS A 69 -1.84 -1.03 5.20
C HIS A 69 -1.64 0.37 4.59
N PRO A 70 -1.51 0.47 3.26
CA PRO A 70 -1.04 1.69 2.62
C PRO A 70 -1.97 2.87 2.85
N LEU A 71 -1.36 3.99 3.24
CA LEU A 71 -1.93 5.32 3.23
C LEU A 71 -0.97 6.23 2.46
N ILE A 72 -1.50 7.07 1.61
CA ILE A 72 -0.75 8.14 0.93
C ILE A 72 -1.32 9.47 1.37
N GLY A 73 -0.46 10.38 1.79
CA GLY A 73 -0.81 11.74 2.11
C GLY A 73 0.01 12.72 1.27
N VAL A 74 -0.66 13.64 0.61
CA VAL A 74 -0.04 14.65 -0.25
C VAL A 74 -0.68 16.01 0.01
N VAL A 75 0.13 17.04 0.09
CA VAL A 75 -0.33 18.42 0.04
C VAL A 75 0.09 19.03 -1.29
N ARG A 76 -0.86 19.64 -1.99
CA ARG A 76 -0.61 20.38 -3.22
C ARG A 76 -0.64 21.87 -2.88
N VAL A 77 0.42 22.58 -3.20
CA VAL A 77 0.58 24.01 -2.94
C VAL A 77 0.92 24.70 -4.26
N ASP A 78 0.09 25.61 -4.70
CA ASP A 78 0.26 26.37 -5.95
C ASP A 78 0.57 25.50 -7.17
N GLY A 79 -0.12 24.35 -7.23
CA GLY A 79 0.03 23.40 -8.33
C GLY A 79 1.15 22.37 -8.16
N LYS A 80 2.06 22.48 -7.17
CA LYS A 80 3.10 21.51 -6.87
C LYS A 80 2.66 20.55 -5.77
N SER A 81 2.92 19.28 -5.95
CA SER A 81 2.56 18.20 -5.00
C SER A 81 3.73 17.82 -4.11
N TYR A 82 3.46 17.73 -2.81
CA TYR A 82 4.43 17.32 -1.79
C TYR A 82 3.86 16.13 -1.02
N ARG A 83 4.50 14.97 -1.14
CA ARG A 83 4.10 13.76 -0.41
C ARG A 83 4.63 13.81 1.02
N PHE A 84 3.75 13.73 2.01
CA PHE A 84 4.11 13.76 3.42
C PHE A 84 3.90 12.42 4.13
N MET A 85 3.15 11.48 3.54
CA MET A 85 2.84 10.19 4.17
C MET A 85 2.83 9.06 3.17
N GLY A 86 3.37 7.91 3.60
CA GLY A 86 3.39 6.66 2.86
C GLY A 86 4.33 6.67 1.67
N LYS A 87 4.45 5.54 1.00
CA LYS A 87 5.31 5.36 -0.16
C LYS A 87 4.45 5.06 -1.38
N GLU A 88 4.72 5.72 -2.49
CA GLU A 88 4.03 5.50 -3.75
C GLU A 88 4.13 4.04 -4.18
N ASN A 89 3.00 3.46 -4.53
CA ASN A 89 2.96 2.18 -5.20
C ASN A 89 3.00 2.43 -6.71
N LEU A 90 4.19 2.64 -7.24
CA LEU A 90 4.37 2.86 -8.67
C LEU A 90 3.93 1.61 -9.45
N PRO A 91 3.25 1.79 -10.59
CA PRO A 91 2.82 0.66 -11.40
C PRO A 91 4.01 -0.12 -11.91
N LEU A 92 3.84 -1.43 -11.98
CA LEU A 92 4.79 -2.32 -12.62
C LEU A 92 4.44 -2.40 -14.10
N TYR A 93 5.41 -2.02 -14.95
CA TYR A 93 5.28 -2.09 -16.40
C TYR A 93 5.72 -3.46 -16.89
N PRO A 94 4.97 -4.10 -17.79
CA PRO A 94 5.32 -5.41 -18.27
C PRO A 94 6.57 -5.36 -19.17
N ILE A 95 7.48 -6.29 -18.93
CA ILE A 95 8.48 -6.75 -19.90
C ILE A 95 7.83 -7.86 -20.72
N VAL A 96 7.19 -8.80 -20.02
CA VAL A 96 6.30 -9.81 -20.54
C VAL A 96 5.14 -10.03 -19.56
N ASP A 97 3.91 -9.89 -20.03
CA ASP A 97 2.71 -9.99 -19.21
C ASP A 97 2.37 -11.42 -18.80
N MET A 98 1.60 -11.57 -17.72
CA MET A 98 0.86 -12.80 -17.41
C MET A 98 -0.26 -13.00 -18.42
N ALA A 99 -0.67 -14.24 -18.65
CA ALA A 99 -1.76 -14.59 -19.55
C ALA A 99 -3.12 -14.03 -19.10
N SER A 100 -3.28 -13.77 -17.80
CA SER A 100 -4.45 -13.09 -17.23
C SER A 100 -4.59 -11.62 -17.68
N VAL A 101 -3.52 -11.02 -18.21
CA VAL A 101 -3.49 -9.66 -18.76
C VAL A 101 -3.41 -9.71 -20.29
N GLU A 102 -2.40 -10.40 -20.84
CA GLU A 102 -2.16 -10.56 -22.26
C GLU A 102 -1.73 -11.99 -22.58
N ALA A 103 -2.49 -12.65 -23.45
CA ALA A 103 -2.21 -14.03 -23.86
C ALA A 103 -0.81 -14.16 -24.47
N TRP A 104 -0.05 -15.16 -24.05
CA TRP A 104 1.27 -15.46 -24.59
C TRP A 104 1.42 -16.92 -24.99
N GLU A 105 2.38 -17.22 -25.85
CA GLU A 105 2.71 -18.57 -26.27
C GLU A 105 4.06 -19.00 -25.71
N GLY A 106 4.15 -20.28 -25.34
CA GLY A 106 5.38 -20.89 -24.90
C GLY A 106 5.48 -22.34 -25.35
N GLU A 107 6.60 -22.96 -25.04
CA GLU A 107 6.82 -24.36 -25.30
C GLU A 107 6.67 -25.14 -24.00
N TYR A 108 5.97 -26.28 -24.07
CA TYR A 108 5.75 -27.13 -22.91
C TYR A 108 5.95 -28.61 -23.22
N THR A 109 6.21 -29.38 -22.17
CA THR A 109 6.23 -30.83 -22.21
C THR A 109 5.64 -31.43 -20.95
N LEU A 110 5.00 -32.59 -21.09
CA LEU A 110 4.45 -33.38 -19.99
C LEU A 110 5.37 -34.53 -19.58
N LYS A 111 6.54 -34.62 -20.22
CA LYS A 111 7.57 -35.61 -19.92
C LYS A 111 8.78 -34.92 -19.35
N GLU A 112 9.42 -35.54 -18.36
CA GLU A 112 10.64 -35.01 -17.76
C GLU A 112 11.68 -34.66 -18.81
N PRO A 113 12.10 -33.39 -18.86
CA PRO A 113 13.05 -32.93 -19.87
C PRO A 113 14.51 -33.28 -19.50
N LYS A 114 15.41 -33.14 -20.47
CA LYS A 114 16.83 -33.26 -20.21
C LYS A 114 17.31 -32.12 -19.30
N LYS A 115 18.36 -32.41 -18.50
CA LYS A 115 19.02 -31.44 -17.63
C LYS A 115 19.43 -30.17 -18.39
N GLY A 116 19.20 -29.01 -17.80
CA GLY A 116 19.50 -27.70 -18.41
C GLY A 116 18.33 -27.12 -19.22
N TRP A 117 17.16 -27.73 -19.13
CA TRP A 117 15.94 -27.26 -19.79
C TRP A 117 15.54 -25.82 -19.38
N GLU A 118 15.94 -25.40 -18.22
CA GLU A 118 15.69 -24.10 -17.62
C GLU A 118 16.61 -22.98 -18.13
N LYS A 119 17.64 -23.32 -18.96
CA LYS A 119 18.66 -22.37 -19.41
C LYS A 119 18.30 -21.73 -20.76
N ALA A 120 18.75 -20.48 -20.95
CA ALA A 120 18.79 -19.87 -22.27
C ALA A 120 19.66 -20.73 -23.21
N GLY A 121 19.23 -20.86 -24.47
CA GLY A 121 19.95 -21.67 -25.47
C GLY A 121 19.64 -23.17 -25.42
N PHE A 122 18.84 -23.66 -24.49
CA PHE A 122 18.31 -25.03 -24.55
C PHE A 122 17.42 -25.18 -25.80
N ASN A 123 17.60 -26.26 -26.56
CA ASN A 123 16.76 -26.56 -27.71
C ASN A 123 15.57 -27.46 -27.26
N PRO A 124 14.34 -26.96 -27.24
CA PRO A 124 13.14 -27.70 -26.82
C PRO A 124 12.60 -28.60 -27.94
N LYS A 125 13.48 -29.25 -28.69
CA LYS A 125 13.08 -30.15 -29.76
C LYS A 125 12.13 -31.24 -29.25
N GLY A 126 10.94 -31.30 -29.84
CA GLY A 126 9.89 -32.27 -29.47
C GLY A 126 8.96 -31.76 -28.36
N TRP A 127 9.12 -30.53 -27.89
CA TRP A 127 8.12 -29.89 -27.05
C TRP A 127 6.95 -29.36 -27.90
N THR A 128 5.80 -29.17 -27.24
CA THR A 128 4.57 -28.66 -27.87
C THR A 128 4.49 -27.14 -27.64
N LYS A 129 4.04 -26.41 -28.63
CA LYS A 129 3.66 -25.00 -28.43
C LYS A 129 2.25 -24.92 -27.81
N GLY A 130 2.09 -24.07 -26.84
CA GLY A 130 0.82 -23.84 -26.16
C GLY A 130 0.63 -22.40 -25.76
N LYS A 131 -0.62 -21.99 -25.66
CA LYS A 131 -1.00 -20.69 -25.13
C LYS A 131 -1.09 -20.77 -23.60
N ALA A 132 -0.57 -19.78 -22.91
CA ALA A 132 -0.74 -19.66 -21.46
C ALA A 132 -2.13 -19.03 -21.14
N ALA A 133 -2.70 -19.18 -19.92
CA ALA A 133 -2.13 -20.00 -18.86
C ALA A 133 -2.30 -21.49 -19.13
N PHE A 134 -1.50 -22.32 -18.42
CA PHE A 134 -1.60 -23.78 -18.49
C PHE A 134 -2.29 -24.28 -17.22
N GLY A 135 -3.29 -25.15 -17.34
CA GLY A 135 -4.00 -25.62 -16.15
C GLY A 135 -5.08 -26.66 -16.45
N THR A 136 -5.75 -27.08 -15.39
CA THR A 136 -6.92 -27.97 -15.48
C THR A 136 -8.17 -27.19 -15.94
N PRO A 137 -9.18 -27.86 -16.53
CA PRO A 137 -10.31 -27.20 -17.21
C PRO A 137 -11.13 -26.22 -16.36
N GLU A 138 -11.13 -26.37 -15.03
CA GLU A 138 -11.85 -25.52 -14.10
C GLU A 138 -11.16 -24.18 -13.81
N MET A 139 -9.92 -24.01 -14.24
CA MET A 139 -9.12 -22.82 -13.94
C MET A 139 -9.46 -21.65 -14.88
N SER A 140 -9.34 -20.41 -14.36
CA SER A 140 -9.61 -19.20 -15.10
C SER A 140 -8.47 -18.82 -16.06
N PHE A 141 -8.76 -18.07 -17.13
CA PHE A 141 -7.81 -17.57 -18.12
C PHE A 141 -6.97 -18.66 -18.80
N LEU A 142 -7.54 -19.85 -18.95
CA LEU A 142 -6.87 -21.00 -19.51
C LEU A 142 -6.67 -20.86 -21.02
N GLY A 143 -5.44 -21.06 -21.47
CA GLY A 143 -5.06 -21.13 -22.88
C GLY A 143 -4.76 -22.55 -23.34
N THR A 144 -4.17 -23.37 -22.48
CA THR A 144 -3.81 -24.76 -22.75
C THR A 144 -4.20 -25.66 -21.57
N GLU A 145 -4.99 -26.68 -21.85
CA GLU A 145 -5.36 -27.71 -20.87
C GLU A 145 -4.15 -28.61 -20.56
N TRP A 146 -3.98 -28.86 -19.25
CA TRP A 146 -2.99 -29.76 -18.72
C TRP A 146 -3.63 -30.63 -17.61
N THR A 147 -3.81 -31.91 -17.86
CA THR A 147 -4.50 -32.85 -16.97
C THR A 147 -3.59 -33.95 -16.41
N THR A 148 -2.31 -33.92 -16.76
CA THR A 148 -1.30 -34.84 -16.22
C THR A 148 -0.70 -34.32 -14.93
N LYS A 149 0.10 -35.15 -14.27
CA LYS A 149 0.71 -34.80 -12.98
C LYS A 149 1.75 -33.69 -13.06
N ASP A 150 2.55 -33.71 -14.11
CA ASP A 150 3.73 -32.83 -14.24
C ASP A 150 3.66 -32.05 -15.54
N ILE A 151 4.11 -30.79 -15.49
CA ILE A 151 4.30 -29.93 -16.67
C ILE A 151 5.58 -29.12 -16.53
N TRP A 152 6.31 -28.98 -17.64
CA TRP A 152 7.44 -28.07 -17.81
C TRP A 152 7.09 -27.09 -18.90
N VAL A 153 7.24 -25.78 -18.62
CA VAL A 153 6.87 -24.68 -19.50
C VAL A 153 8.07 -23.79 -19.70
N ARG A 154 8.30 -23.32 -20.93
CA ARG A 154 9.32 -22.33 -21.29
C ARG A 154 8.70 -21.19 -22.06
N ARG A 155 9.02 -19.96 -21.68
CA ARG A 155 8.71 -18.74 -22.41
C ARG A 155 10.00 -18.02 -22.74
N GLU A 156 10.35 -17.96 -24.03
CA GLU A 156 11.44 -17.10 -24.50
C GLU A 156 10.93 -15.67 -24.74
N PHE A 157 11.77 -14.71 -24.49
CA PHE A 157 11.48 -13.29 -24.73
C PHE A 157 12.74 -12.51 -25.03
N ASP A 158 12.59 -11.39 -25.74
CA ASP A 158 13.70 -10.53 -26.08
C ASP A 158 13.72 -9.27 -25.22
N LEU A 159 14.89 -8.89 -24.71
CA LEU A 159 15.14 -7.63 -24.03
C LEU A 159 15.87 -6.67 -24.98
N ASN A 160 15.44 -5.43 -24.98
CA ASN A 160 16.06 -4.34 -25.73
C ASN A 160 17.00 -3.47 -24.89
N ARG A 161 17.08 -3.68 -23.57
CA ARG A 161 17.91 -2.94 -22.63
C ARG A 161 18.48 -3.86 -21.53
N ASP A 162 19.52 -3.40 -20.86
CA ASP A 162 20.04 -4.03 -19.63
C ASP A 162 19.10 -3.70 -18.46
N LEU A 163 18.88 -4.65 -17.58
CA LEU A 163 18.02 -4.53 -16.41
C LEU A 163 18.76 -4.76 -15.08
N SER A 164 20.11 -4.82 -15.13
CA SER A 164 20.91 -5.11 -13.93
C SER A 164 20.70 -4.13 -12.78
N ASP A 165 20.45 -2.86 -13.12
CA ASP A 165 20.24 -1.77 -12.15
C ASP A 165 18.76 -1.39 -11.98
N ALA A 166 17.85 -2.12 -12.64
CA ALA A 166 16.42 -1.86 -12.55
C ALA A 166 15.77 -2.63 -11.39
N ASP A 167 14.66 -2.09 -10.87
CA ASP A 167 13.78 -2.80 -9.97
C ASP A 167 12.88 -3.74 -10.78
N VAL A 168 13.25 -5.02 -10.84
CA VAL A 168 12.58 -6.04 -11.65
C VAL A 168 11.76 -6.96 -10.75
N PHE A 169 10.52 -7.21 -11.15
CA PHE A 169 9.54 -8.01 -10.39
C PHE A 169 9.04 -9.17 -11.23
N LEU A 170 8.94 -10.31 -10.61
CA LEU A 170 8.24 -11.48 -11.11
C LEU A 170 6.80 -11.45 -10.59
N LYS A 171 5.81 -11.68 -11.48
CA LYS A 171 4.45 -12.04 -11.07
C LYS A 171 4.17 -13.47 -11.48
N TYR A 172 3.54 -14.24 -10.61
CA TYR A 172 3.20 -15.62 -10.92
C TYR A 172 2.00 -16.13 -10.15
N SER A 173 1.36 -17.14 -10.74
CA SER A 173 0.30 -17.94 -10.12
C SER A 173 0.58 -19.41 -10.40
N HIS A 174 0.36 -20.27 -9.41
CA HIS A 174 0.55 -21.72 -9.55
C HIS A 174 -0.34 -22.52 -8.61
N ASP A 175 -0.52 -23.79 -8.95
CA ASP A 175 -1.18 -24.84 -8.17
C ASP A 175 -0.70 -26.22 -8.67
N ASP A 176 -0.11 -27.10 -7.87
CA ASP A 176 0.36 -27.15 -6.48
C ASP A 176 1.85 -26.75 -6.31
N THR A 177 2.78 -27.80 -6.36
CA THR A 177 4.23 -27.60 -6.20
C THR A 177 4.82 -26.91 -7.43
N PHE A 178 5.63 -25.89 -7.20
CA PHE A 178 6.10 -25.03 -8.27
C PHE A 178 7.58 -24.68 -8.16
N GLU A 179 8.27 -24.68 -9.29
CA GLU A 179 9.63 -24.14 -9.43
C GLU A 179 9.67 -23.19 -10.64
N LEU A 180 10.30 -22.04 -10.49
CA LEU A 180 10.47 -21.07 -11.57
C LEU A 180 11.93 -20.62 -11.68
N TYR A 181 12.39 -20.53 -12.91
CA TYR A 181 13.76 -20.19 -13.27
C TYR A 181 13.79 -19.02 -14.26
N ILE A 182 14.78 -18.17 -14.13
CA ILE A 182 15.13 -17.12 -15.12
C ILE A 182 16.55 -17.39 -15.58
N ASN A 183 16.74 -17.65 -16.89
CA ASN A 183 18.04 -17.96 -17.50
C ASN A 183 18.82 -19.07 -16.74
N GLY A 184 18.11 -20.06 -16.20
CA GLY A 184 18.70 -21.16 -15.44
C GLY A 184 18.95 -20.89 -13.96
N LYS A 185 18.66 -19.69 -13.46
CA LYS A 185 18.68 -19.38 -12.02
C LYS A 185 17.31 -19.61 -11.40
N GLN A 186 17.26 -20.42 -10.35
CA GLN A 186 16.02 -20.67 -9.62
C GLN A 186 15.60 -19.42 -8.83
N VAL A 187 14.36 -18.96 -9.05
CA VAL A 187 13.80 -17.77 -8.42
C VAL A 187 12.73 -18.13 -7.42
N VAL A 188 11.90 -19.12 -7.76
CA VAL A 188 10.82 -19.60 -6.91
C VAL A 188 10.97 -21.11 -6.73
N LYS A 189 10.71 -21.58 -5.51
CA LYS A 189 10.50 -22.97 -5.17
C LYS A 189 9.49 -23.05 -4.03
N THR A 190 8.35 -23.70 -4.28
CA THR A 190 7.29 -23.88 -3.31
C THR A 190 7.12 -25.34 -2.93
N GLY A 191 6.43 -25.56 -1.81
CA GLY A 191 5.94 -26.88 -1.42
C GLY A 191 4.61 -27.22 -2.06
N TYR A 192 3.81 -28.00 -1.34
CA TYR A 192 2.43 -28.34 -1.72
C TYR A 192 1.50 -27.20 -1.27
N GLU A 193 1.35 -26.22 -2.12
CA GLU A 193 0.60 -24.99 -1.87
C GLU A 193 0.18 -24.37 -3.21
N TRP A 194 -0.85 -23.54 -3.19
CA TRP A 194 -1.24 -22.73 -4.34
C TRP A 194 -1.07 -21.25 -4.04
N HIS A 195 -0.72 -20.48 -5.07
CA HIS A 195 -0.56 -19.04 -4.97
C HIS A 195 -1.17 -18.34 -6.17
N ASN A 196 -1.80 -17.20 -5.94
CA ASN A 196 -2.39 -16.39 -7.00
C ASN A 196 -1.84 -14.97 -6.97
N ASN A 197 -1.40 -14.47 -8.13
CA ASN A 197 -0.90 -13.10 -8.30
C ASN A 197 0.19 -12.70 -7.31
N VAL A 198 1.12 -13.61 -7.01
CA VAL A 198 2.28 -13.28 -6.18
C VAL A 198 3.17 -12.31 -6.95
N VAL A 199 3.63 -11.27 -6.25
CA VAL A 199 4.61 -10.30 -6.75
C VAL A 199 5.89 -10.45 -5.92
N ALA A 200 7.00 -10.77 -6.58
CA ALA A 200 8.29 -10.96 -5.94
C ALA A 200 9.36 -10.12 -6.66
N GLU A 201 10.12 -9.34 -5.91
CA GLU A 201 11.27 -8.63 -6.44
C GLU A 201 12.42 -9.58 -6.74
N LEU A 202 13.08 -9.41 -7.88
CA LEU A 202 14.22 -10.25 -8.25
C LEU A 202 15.49 -9.81 -7.53
N LYS A 203 16.21 -10.81 -7.03
CA LYS A 203 17.55 -10.60 -6.44
C LYS A 203 18.56 -10.19 -7.51
N ASP A 204 19.56 -9.41 -7.12
CA ASP A 204 20.62 -8.91 -8.03
C ASP A 204 21.34 -10.01 -8.81
N GLU A 205 21.56 -11.17 -8.20
CA GLU A 205 22.18 -12.32 -8.85
C GLU A 205 21.36 -12.88 -10.02
N VAL A 206 20.03 -12.68 -9.99
CA VAL A 206 19.11 -13.05 -11.09
C VAL A 206 19.05 -11.92 -12.12
N LYS A 207 18.89 -10.67 -11.67
CA LYS A 207 18.87 -9.49 -12.55
C LYS A 207 20.09 -9.45 -13.46
N LYS A 208 21.27 -9.77 -12.95
CA LYS A 208 22.53 -9.85 -13.73
C LYS A 208 22.52 -10.88 -14.85
N THR A 209 21.59 -11.83 -14.85
CA THR A 209 21.41 -12.80 -15.95
C THR A 209 20.54 -12.28 -17.08
N LEU A 210 19.74 -11.23 -16.82
CA LEU A 210 18.87 -10.58 -17.80
C LEU A 210 19.73 -9.65 -18.68
N LYS A 211 19.92 -10.01 -19.92
CA LYS A 211 20.78 -9.28 -20.88
C LYS A 211 19.99 -8.90 -22.13
N PRO A 212 20.37 -7.85 -22.83
CA PRO A 212 19.81 -7.56 -24.15
C PRO A 212 19.88 -8.78 -25.07
N GLY A 213 18.82 -9.02 -25.83
CA GLY A 213 18.62 -10.21 -26.65
C GLY A 213 17.76 -11.26 -25.96
N LYS A 214 17.95 -12.53 -26.32
CA LYS A 214 17.11 -13.65 -25.90
C LYS A 214 17.31 -14.04 -24.44
N ASN A 215 16.20 -14.10 -23.72
CA ASN A 215 16.10 -14.58 -22.35
C ASN A 215 15.00 -15.63 -22.24
N VAL A 216 14.97 -16.37 -21.13
CA VAL A 216 13.96 -17.41 -20.89
C VAL A 216 13.45 -17.35 -19.45
N ILE A 217 12.14 -17.47 -19.30
CA ILE A 217 11.49 -17.86 -18.03
C ILE A 217 11.05 -19.30 -18.21
N ALA A 218 11.41 -20.18 -17.28
CA ALA A 218 11.07 -21.59 -17.33
C ALA A 218 10.44 -22.02 -16.00
N ALA A 219 9.34 -22.77 -16.07
CA ALA A 219 8.57 -23.21 -14.91
C ALA A 219 8.34 -24.71 -14.93
N TYR A 220 8.42 -25.33 -13.76
CA TYR A 220 7.95 -26.68 -13.50
C TYR A 220 6.82 -26.63 -12.49
N CYS A 221 5.73 -27.32 -12.79
CA CYS A 221 4.62 -27.47 -11.85
C CYS A 221 4.20 -28.92 -11.75
N LYS A 222 3.83 -29.32 -10.53
CA LYS A 222 3.34 -30.66 -10.23
C LYS A 222 2.01 -30.56 -9.53
N ASN A 223 0.95 -30.98 -10.25
CA ASN A 223 -0.37 -31.16 -9.67
C ASN A 223 -0.43 -32.49 -8.91
N LYS A 224 -0.82 -32.43 -7.63
CA LYS A 224 -1.01 -33.61 -6.79
C LYS A 224 -2.48 -33.99 -6.65
N THR A 225 -3.34 -32.99 -6.42
CA THR A 225 -4.79 -33.15 -6.25
C THR A 225 -5.50 -31.85 -6.61
N GLY A 226 -6.68 -31.98 -7.20
CA GLY A 226 -7.52 -30.82 -7.54
C GLY A 226 -7.07 -30.11 -8.81
N GLY A 227 -7.22 -28.79 -8.80
CA GLY A 227 -6.81 -27.94 -9.91
C GLY A 227 -5.30 -27.83 -10.04
N GLY A 228 -4.81 -27.70 -11.27
CA GLY A 228 -3.41 -27.39 -11.57
C GLY A 228 -3.36 -26.08 -12.36
N TYR A 229 -2.36 -25.23 -12.09
CA TYR A 229 -2.25 -23.93 -12.77
C TYR A 229 -0.81 -23.44 -12.87
N VAL A 230 -0.47 -22.82 -14.01
CA VAL A 230 0.79 -22.13 -14.23
C VAL A 230 0.59 -20.89 -15.09
N ASP A 231 0.92 -19.73 -14.54
CA ASP A 231 1.03 -18.48 -15.27
C ASP A 231 2.13 -17.60 -14.64
N PHE A 232 2.85 -16.85 -15.46
CA PHE A 232 3.90 -15.96 -14.98
C PHE A 232 4.21 -14.83 -15.97
N GLY A 233 4.71 -13.73 -15.43
CA GLY A 233 5.17 -12.57 -16.18
C GLY A 233 6.32 -11.84 -15.49
N LEU A 234 7.04 -11.01 -16.22
CA LEU A 234 8.17 -10.22 -15.76
C LEU A 234 7.84 -8.74 -15.92
N TYR A 235 8.13 -7.96 -14.91
CA TYR A 235 7.75 -6.55 -14.84
C TYR A 235 8.91 -5.71 -14.34
N VAL A 236 8.89 -4.43 -14.66
CA VAL A 236 9.89 -3.46 -14.22
C VAL A 236 9.21 -2.25 -13.60
N LYS A 237 9.82 -1.69 -12.60
CA LYS A 237 9.48 -0.38 -12.07
C LYS A 237 10.24 0.69 -12.83
N GLU A 238 9.54 1.75 -13.24
CA GLU A 238 10.17 2.89 -13.90
C GLU A 238 10.48 3.94 -12.81
N PRO A 239 11.75 4.12 -12.42
CA PRO A 239 12.13 4.96 -11.30
C PRO A 239 11.79 6.45 -11.50
N ASP A 240 11.77 6.91 -12.75
CA ASP A 240 11.54 8.31 -13.09
C ASP A 240 10.05 8.70 -13.18
N LYS A 241 9.15 7.74 -12.97
CA LYS A 241 7.70 7.97 -13.04
C LYS A 241 7.10 8.03 -11.65
N THR A 242 7.36 9.10 -10.92
CA THR A 242 6.65 9.43 -9.68
C THR A 242 5.31 10.10 -9.98
N PHE A 243 4.29 9.86 -9.16
CA PHE A 243 3.00 10.55 -9.27
C PHE A 243 3.04 11.96 -8.68
N PHE A 244 3.98 12.21 -7.78
CA PHE A 244 4.09 13.46 -7.03
C PHE A 244 5.46 14.11 -7.27
N ASP A 245 5.50 15.44 -7.26
CA ASP A 245 6.69 16.20 -7.64
C ASP A 245 7.86 15.99 -6.68
N ARG A 246 7.57 15.90 -5.37
CA ARG A 246 8.59 15.73 -4.32
C ARG A 246 8.00 15.26 -2.99
N GLU A 247 8.87 15.05 -2.02
CA GLU A 247 8.52 14.83 -0.63
C GLU A 247 8.46 16.16 0.12
N ALA A 248 7.55 16.24 1.13
CA ALA A 248 7.56 17.31 2.09
C ALA A 248 8.71 17.10 3.08
N GLU A 249 9.32 18.15 3.58
CA GLU A 249 10.36 18.03 4.62
C GLU A 249 9.71 17.82 5.99
N GLN A 250 9.94 16.65 6.61
CA GLN A 250 9.43 16.38 7.95
C GLN A 250 10.28 17.11 9.00
N VAL A 251 9.64 18.03 9.73
CA VAL A 251 10.29 18.83 10.77
C VAL A 251 10.26 18.12 12.12
N SER A 252 9.16 17.46 12.45
CA SER A 252 9.01 16.76 13.74
C SER A 252 8.01 15.62 13.67
N ALA A 253 8.17 14.69 14.62
CA ALA A 253 7.22 13.62 14.93
C ALA A 253 7.13 13.48 16.45
N MET A 254 5.91 13.39 16.99
CA MET A 254 5.70 13.29 18.44
C MET A 254 4.52 12.37 18.73
N VAL A 255 4.70 11.48 19.72
CA VAL A 255 3.66 10.58 20.21
C VAL A 255 3.14 11.06 21.56
N LEU A 256 1.83 11.19 21.65
CA LEU A 256 1.07 11.41 22.86
C LEU A 256 0.14 10.21 23.12
N PRO A 257 -0.48 10.08 24.29
CA PRO A 257 -1.28 8.89 24.65
C PRO A 257 -2.39 8.53 23.65
N THR A 258 -3.03 9.53 23.03
CA THR A 258 -4.14 9.32 22.06
C THR A 258 -3.86 9.94 20.70
N GLN A 259 -2.69 10.51 20.49
CA GLN A 259 -2.36 11.26 19.29
C GLN A 259 -0.91 11.02 18.84
N THR A 260 -0.71 11.05 17.52
CA THR A 260 0.62 11.21 16.93
C THR A 260 0.60 12.45 16.04
N LEU A 261 1.52 13.36 16.30
CA LEU A 261 1.63 14.65 15.65
C LEU A 261 2.85 14.69 14.75
N TYR A 262 2.68 15.19 13.55
CA TYR A 262 3.76 15.45 12.60
C TYR A 262 3.67 16.90 12.11
N ALA A 263 4.84 17.51 11.90
CA ALA A 263 4.97 18.79 11.23
C ALA A 263 5.84 18.64 9.99
N PHE A 264 5.43 19.26 8.90
CA PHE A 264 6.12 19.23 7.61
C PHE A 264 6.25 20.63 7.03
N GLU A 265 7.31 20.84 6.25
CA GLU A 265 7.45 21.98 5.34
C GLU A 265 7.17 21.53 3.91
N ALA A 266 6.23 22.20 3.25
CA ALA A 266 5.84 21.93 1.87
C ALA A 266 5.90 23.23 1.04
N GLY A 267 7.10 23.58 0.59
CA GLY A 267 7.37 24.85 -0.09
C GLY A 267 7.09 26.05 0.83
N PRO A 268 6.17 26.97 0.46
CA PRO A 268 5.90 28.17 1.24
C PRO A 268 4.96 27.94 2.43
N VAL A 269 4.51 26.71 2.69
CA VAL A 269 3.58 26.42 3.79
C VAL A 269 4.16 25.43 4.78
N GLN A 270 3.71 25.51 6.03
CA GLN A 270 3.82 24.46 7.03
C GLN A 270 2.54 23.66 7.04
N LEU A 271 2.65 22.32 7.10
CA LEU A 271 1.55 21.39 7.26
C LEU A 271 1.73 20.65 8.58
N ASP A 272 0.78 20.78 9.48
CA ASP A 272 0.67 19.98 10.70
C ASP A 272 -0.36 18.87 10.49
N VAL A 273 0.00 17.63 10.78
CA VAL A 273 -0.88 16.45 10.66
C VAL A 273 -0.99 15.77 12.00
N THR A 274 -2.22 15.54 12.46
CA THR A 274 -2.50 14.86 13.74
C THR A 274 -3.34 13.62 13.48
N PHE A 275 -2.82 12.47 13.88
CA PHE A 275 -3.56 11.21 13.96
C PHE A 275 -4.12 11.09 15.37
N THR A 276 -5.43 10.91 15.49
CA THR A 276 -6.10 10.78 16.78
C THR A 276 -6.86 9.48 16.87
N ALA A 277 -6.53 8.66 17.84
CA ALA A 277 -7.26 7.46 18.24
C ALA A 277 -7.92 7.73 19.61
N PRO A 278 -9.24 7.98 19.69
CA PRO A 278 -9.89 8.40 20.93
C PRO A 278 -10.12 7.20 21.90
N LEU A 279 -9.02 6.56 22.30
CA LEU A 279 -9.01 5.42 23.23
C LEU A 279 -9.00 5.91 24.68
N LEU A 280 -10.09 6.54 25.11
CA LEU A 280 -10.26 7.07 26.47
C LEU A 280 -10.77 5.96 27.39
N CYS A 281 -9.93 5.53 28.34
CA CYS A 281 -10.23 4.41 29.24
C CYS A 281 -11.40 4.68 30.20
N ASP A 282 -11.73 5.93 30.44
CA ASP A 282 -12.84 6.40 31.29
C ASP A 282 -14.15 6.63 30.51
N ASP A 283 -14.13 6.57 29.18
CA ASP A 283 -15.30 6.62 28.31
C ASP A 283 -15.38 5.40 27.39
N LEU A 284 -15.96 4.31 27.90
CA LEU A 284 -16.11 3.05 27.15
C LEU A 284 -16.98 3.19 25.89
N TYR A 285 -17.91 4.14 25.88
CA TYR A 285 -18.75 4.38 24.71
C TYR A 285 -17.95 5.02 23.57
N LEU A 286 -17.06 5.96 23.87
CA LEU A 286 -16.17 6.56 22.90
C LEU A 286 -15.10 5.55 22.45
N MET A 287 -14.50 4.82 23.40
CA MET A 287 -13.47 3.82 23.14
C MET A 287 -13.97 2.66 22.25
N ALA A 288 -15.24 2.28 22.38
CA ALA A 288 -15.85 1.21 21.58
C ALA A 288 -16.17 1.63 20.13
N ARG A 289 -16.05 2.90 19.77
CA ARG A 289 -16.28 3.37 18.40
C ARG A 289 -15.06 3.08 17.53
N PRO A 290 -15.20 2.35 16.41
CA PRO A 290 -14.11 2.06 15.51
C PRO A 290 -13.80 3.28 14.60
N VAL A 291 -13.48 4.44 15.20
CA VAL A 291 -13.26 5.69 14.48
C VAL A 291 -11.93 6.30 14.90
N ASN A 292 -11.10 6.62 13.91
CA ASN A 292 -9.89 7.40 14.07
C ASN A 292 -9.97 8.66 13.19
N TYR A 293 -9.23 9.68 13.57
CA TYR A 293 -9.24 10.95 12.87
C TYR A 293 -7.85 11.27 12.33
N ILE A 294 -7.79 11.79 11.11
CA ILE A 294 -6.61 12.43 10.53
C ILE A 294 -6.99 13.90 10.35
N SER A 295 -6.41 14.76 11.17
CA SER A 295 -6.61 16.21 11.10
C SER A 295 -5.37 16.87 10.50
N TYR A 296 -5.57 17.96 9.76
CA TYR A 296 -4.46 18.71 9.21
C TYR A 296 -4.74 20.23 9.32
N GLU A 297 -3.67 20.96 9.55
CA GLU A 297 -3.64 22.42 9.58
C GLU A 297 -2.54 22.91 8.64
N VAL A 298 -2.82 23.94 7.86
CA VAL A 298 -1.86 24.53 6.93
C VAL A 298 -1.69 26.00 7.25
N VAL A 299 -0.43 26.43 7.40
CA VAL A 299 -0.07 27.81 7.71
C VAL A 299 0.92 28.33 6.67
N SER A 300 0.66 29.51 6.13
CA SER A 300 1.60 30.19 5.24
C SER A 300 2.83 30.63 6.03
N LYS A 301 4.04 30.39 5.50
CA LYS A 301 5.32 30.78 6.09
C LYS A 301 5.83 32.12 5.57
N ASP A 302 5.37 32.55 4.41
CA ASP A 302 5.79 33.81 3.77
C ASP A 302 4.75 34.91 3.86
N GLY A 303 3.61 34.66 4.53
CA GLY A 303 2.53 35.63 4.70
C GLY A 303 1.72 35.89 3.43
N GLN A 304 1.91 35.10 2.37
CA GLN A 304 1.14 35.15 1.16
C GLN A 304 -0.04 34.18 1.20
N GLN A 305 -1.02 34.41 0.33
CA GLN A 305 -2.13 33.48 0.14
C GLN A 305 -1.72 32.42 -0.88
N HIS A 306 -1.92 31.13 -0.57
CA HIS A 306 -1.59 29.98 -1.41
C HIS A 306 -2.84 29.16 -1.71
N ASP A 307 -2.90 28.55 -2.90
CA ASP A 307 -3.89 27.51 -3.23
C ASP A 307 -3.41 26.18 -2.66
N VAL A 308 -4.11 25.69 -1.63
CA VAL A 308 -3.72 24.47 -0.93
C VAL A 308 -4.82 23.42 -0.99
N GLN A 309 -4.43 22.19 -1.37
CA GLN A 309 -5.29 21.03 -1.40
C GLN A 309 -4.59 19.87 -0.68
N VAL A 310 -5.32 19.14 0.15
CA VAL A 310 -4.83 17.92 0.79
C VAL A 310 -5.48 16.70 0.15
N TYR A 311 -4.66 15.72 -0.20
CA TYR A 311 -5.08 14.46 -0.76
C TYR A 311 -4.70 13.33 0.21
N ILE A 312 -5.67 12.47 0.52
CA ILE A 312 -5.44 11.26 1.32
C ILE A 312 -5.97 10.06 0.51
N GLU A 313 -5.14 9.03 0.40
CA GLU A 313 -5.49 7.78 -0.25
C GLU A 313 -5.36 6.62 0.72
N ALA A 314 -6.34 5.73 0.72
CA ALA A 314 -6.28 4.43 1.37
C ALA A 314 -6.61 3.33 0.35
N THR A 315 -5.89 2.22 0.41
CA THR A 315 -6.16 1.09 -0.47
C THR A 315 -7.13 0.09 0.16
N PRO A 316 -7.85 -0.74 -0.63
CA PRO A 316 -8.67 -1.81 -0.09
C PRO A 316 -7.90 -2.88 0.73
N GLN A 317 -6.57 -2.85 0.73
CA GLN A 317 -5.74 -3.71 1.57
C GLN A 317 -6.04 -3.58 3.07
N TRP A 318 -6.62 -2.47 3.48
CA TRP A 318 -7.12 -2.25 4.83
C TRP A 318 -8.26 -3.18 5.26
N ALA A 319 -8.96 -3.78 4.30
CA ALA A 319 -10.15 -4.60 4.53
C ALA A 319 -9.97 -6.06 4.10
N VAL A 320 -8.73 -6.52 3.93
CA VAL A 320 -8.42 -7.89 3.53
C VAL A 320 -7.39 -8.52 4.47
N ASN A 321 -7.43 -9.83 4.62
CA ASN A 321 -6.37 -10.59 5.28
C ASN A 321 -5.20 -10.86 4.31
N GLU A 322 -5.52 -11.17 3.05
CA GLU A 322 -4.54 -11.46 1.99
C GLU A 322 -4.81 -10.60 0.75
N THR A 323 -3.75 -10.19 0.06
CA THR A 323 -3.83 -9.29 -1.10
C THR A 323 -4.56 -9.88 -2.31
N GLY A 324 -4.75 -11.20 -2.37
CA GLY A 324 -5.51 -11.89 -3.43
C GLY A 324 -7.03 -11.93 -3.22
N GLN A 325 -7.55 -11.44 -2.09
CA GLN A 325 -8.99 -11.45 -1.82
C GLN A 325 -9.73 -10.42 -2.68
N SER A 326 -10.84 -10.84 -3.27
CA SER A 326 -11.72 -9.95 -4.03
C SER A 326 -12.38 -8.91 -3.13
N VAL A 327 -12.36 -7.65 -3.54
CA VAL A 327 -12.93 -6.53 -2.79
C VAL A 327 -14.05 -5.83 -3.55
N VAL A 328 -14.94 -5.20 -2.80
CA VAL A 328 -15.97 -4.30 -3.30
C VAL A 328 -15.71 -2.92 -2.73
N CYS A 329 -15.66 -1.92 -3.61
CA CYS A 329 -15.52 -0.51 -3.24
C CYS A 329 -16.81 0.23 -3.60
N GLU A 330 -17.31 1.04 -2.68
CA GLU A 330 -18.55 1.77 -2.83
C GLU A 330 -18.34 3.25 -2.46
N ARG A 331 -19.00 4.13 -3.19
CA ARG A 331 -19.17 5.53 -2.81
C ARG A 331 -20.59 5.75 -2.32
N LEU A 332 -20.74 6.23 -1.09
CA LEU A 332 -22.02 6.48 -0.44
C LEU A 332 -22.15 7.96 -0.11
N GLU A 333 -23.36 8.50 -0.28
CA GLU A 333 -23.69 9.86 0.16
C GLU A 333 -24.69 9.76 1.32
N LYS A 334 -24.36 10.37 2.46
CA LYS A 334 -25.24 10.41 3.61
C LYS A 334 -25.10 11.72 4.36
N ASN A 335 -26.22 12.41 4.59
CA ASN A 335 -26.26 13.70 5.30
C ASN A 335 -25.31 14.77 4.70
N GLY A 336 -25.17 14.79 3.38
CA GLY A 336 -24.28 15.73 2.68
C GLY A 336 -22.78 15.39 2.79
N GLN A 337 -22.44 14.22 3.32
CA GLN A 337 -21.08 13.71 3.40
C GLN A 337 -20.89 12.53 2.44
N THR A 338 -19.74 12.49 1.79
CA THR A 338 -19.32 11.37 0.95
C THR A 338 -18.53 10.39 1.79
N PHE A 339 -18.87 9.11 1.68
CA PHE A 339 -18.13 8.00 2.29
C PHE A 339 -17.58 7.11 1.17
N LEU A 340 -16.30 6.79 1.25
CA LEU A 340 -15.67 5.75 0.47
C LEU A 340 -15.56 4.51 1.35
N LYS A 341 -16.14 3.40 0.93
CA LYS A 341 -16.22 2.17 1.69
C LYS A 341 -15.56 1.03 0.90
N ALA A 342 -14.74 0.22 1.55
CA ALA A 342 -14.16 -0.99 0.98
C ALA A 342 -14.32 -2.18 1.91
N GLY A 343 -14.57 -3.36 1.36
CA GLY A 343 -14.65 -4.63 2.09
C GLY A 343 -14.42 -5.81 1.16
N THR A 344 -14.16 -6.99 1.72
CA THR A 344 -14.11 -8.20 0.89
C THR A 344 -15.48 -8.53 0.31
N LYS A 345 -15.51 -9.13 -0.87
CA LYS A 345 -16.75 -9.60 -1.50
C LYS A 345 -17.42 -10.72 -0.70
N GLU A 346 -16.62 -11.61 -0.13
CA GLU A 346 -17.09 -12.85 0.50
C GLU A 346 -17.49 -12.69 1.97
N GLN A 347 -16.96 -11.67 2.67
CA GLN A 347 -17.26 -11.36 4.07
C GLN A 347 -17.16 -12.60 5.00
N PRO A 348 -15.99 -13.28 5.09
CA PRO A 348 -15.83 -14.55 5.82
C PRO A 348 -15.73 -14.32 7.33
N VAL A 349 -16.85 -14.02 7.98
CA VAL A 349 -16.94 -13.65 9.40
C VAL A 349 -16.30 -14.72 10.29
N LEU A 350 -15.25 -14.34 11.04
CA LEU A 350 -14.52 -15.18 12.00
C LEU A 350 -14.03 -16.52 11.41
N ALA A 351 -13.84 -16.61 10.09
CA ALA A 351 -13.51 -17.86 9.40
C ALA A 351 -12.05 -18.29 9.58
N LYS A 352 -11.16 -17.40 10.07
CA LYS A 352 -9.73 -17.64 10.21
C LYS A 352 -9.28 -17.58 11.66
N ARG A 353 -8.20 -18.30 11.98
CA ARG A 353 -7.52 -18.32 13.28
C ARG A 353 -6.02 -18.23 13.06
N GLY A 354 -5.29 -17.59 13.96
CA GLY A 354 -3.83 -17.45 13.92
C GLY A 354 -3.37 -16.11 14.45
N ASP A 355 -2.07 -15.89 14.40
CA ASP A 355 -1.43 -14.70 14.99
C ASP A 355 -1.24 -13.57 13.97
N ASP A 356 -1.15 -13.88 12.66
CA ASP A 356 -1.02 -12.90 11.58
C ASP A 356 -2.35 -12.69 10.86
N LEU A 357 -3.35 -12.22 11.62
CA LEU A 357 -4.69 -11.96 11.08
C LEU A 357 -5.00 -10.47 10.98
N ARG A 358 -5.68 -10.13 9.90
CA ARG A 358 -6.34 -8.84 9.66
C ARG A 358 -7.81 -9.10 9.41
N ILE A 359 -8.66 -8.13 9.72
CA ILE A 359 -10.08 -8.27 9.45
C ILE A 359 -10.32 -8.30 7.94
N ASP A 360 -10.96 -9.39 7.47
CA ASP A 360 -11.40 -9.58 6.08
C ASP A 360 -12.93 -9.73 5.97
N TRP A 361 -13.62 -9.29 7.00
CA TRP A 361 -15.07 -9.14 7.08
C TRP A 361 -15.42 -7.78 7.67
N GLY A 362 -16.63 -7.27 7.42
CA GLY A 362 -16.96 -5.87 7.68
C GLY A 362 -16.43 -4.96 6.56
N SER A 363 -16.20 -3.71 6.87
CA SER A 363 -15.76 -2.71 5.89
C SER A 363 -14.94 -1.61 6.55
N VAL A 364 -13.96 -1.09 5.83
CA VAL A 364 -13.30 0.17 6.16
C VAL A 364 -13.99 1.30 5.41
N SER A 365 -14.35 2.36 6.11
CA SER A 365 -14.98 3.53 5.52
C SER A 365 -14.14 4.77 5.79
N TYR A 366 -13.94 5.59 4.77
CA TYR A 366 -13.30 6.89 4.84
C TYR A 366 -14.29 7.99 4.48
N THR A 367 -14.32 9.06 5.26
CA THR A 367 -15.10 10.27 4.95
C THR A 367 -14.28 11.52 5.21
N HIS A 368 -14.54 12.56 4.45
CA HIS A 368 -13.95 13.88 4.65
C HIS A 368 -14.96 14.81 5.31
N LEU A 369 -14.59 15.33 6.48
CA LEU A 369 -15.33 16.41 7.14
C LEU A 369 -14.77 17.75 6.63
N ARG A 370 -15.64 18.68 6.22
CA ARG A 370 -15.19 20.00 5.78
C ARG A 370 -14.36 20.69 6.87
N ALA A 371 -13.20 21.16 6.50
CA ALA A 371 -12.40 22.04 7.34
C ALA A 371 -13.17 23.34 7.59
N HIS A 372 -13.13 23.86 8.82
CA HIS A 372 -13.50 25.24 9.08
C HIS A 372 -12.34 26.11 8.57
N GLU A 373 -12.59 26.92 7.54
CA GLU A 373 -11.67 27.99 7.18
C GLU A 373 -11.64 29.00 8.34
N THR A 374 -10.57 28.96 9.11
CA THR A 374 -10.26 30.07 10.03
C THR A 374 -9.71 31.21 9.18
N ARG A 375 -10.54 32.15 8.83
CA ARG A 375 -10.07 33.45 8.30
C ARG A 375 -9.36 34.16 9.43
N SER A 376 -8.04 34.27 9.35
CA SER A 376 -7.22 35.18 10.14
C SER A 376 -7.36 36.60 9.60
#